data_ce6710f0375a93fd14a3123bd5a11a43
#
_entry.id   ce6710f0375a93fd14a3123bd5a11a43
#
_cell.length_a   1.000
_cell.length_b   1.000
_cell.length_c   1.000
_cell.angle_alpha   90.00
_cell.angle_beta   90.00
_cell.angle_gamma   90.00
#
_symmetry.space_group_name_H-M   'P 1'
#
loop_
_entity.id
_entity.type
_entity.pdbx_description
1 polymer ?
#
loop_
_entity_poly.entity_id
_entity_poly.type
_entity_poly.pdbx_seq_one_letter_code
_entity_poly.pdbx_strand_id
1 'polypeptide(L)'
;MTPSRTIPFIVATIFMDAVGFGIIMPVLPQLVMEVGKIDLPHAIEVGAWIGLVMAVATFIASPVLGNLSDHFGRRRVLLLALGGLAVDYALLTIVETLPWLFVARALSGIFGGSYAAAQAAIADITAPQERARNFGFVGAAFGIGFVAGPAIGGFLGEMSPRAPFVAAAILAAANMLYGLFIFPETLPPERRRAFDWRRANPLGAWQTMRALPGMDGVAGVLVLWQIASLVYPMTWSFYCIAQLGWTPGMIGASLAAVGVMIALGQVFVVGPAVARFGERDAATLGILVAVAVYVSYAFTTSTIGAFLLLIPVALQAPVQPSLMAMMSRRATAETQGEVQGISAMAMGLGQLVAPLLLTGTMAYFTADKAPVHFPGAAFIVAAIFGLLAIAMLRRLPRAQPADQIPPSVTA
;
A
#
# COMPACT_ATOMS: atom_id res chain seq x y z
N MET A 1 0.45 -32.11 -6.22
CA MET A 1 1.24 -31.62 -5.06
C MET A 1 0.27 -31.31 -3.93
N THR A 2 0.61 -31.72 -2.73
CA THR A 2 -0.24 -31.53 -1.54
C THR A 2 -0.32 -30.04 -1.17
N PRO A 3 -1.46 -29.55 -0.67
CA PRO A 3 -1.64 -28.15 -0.18
C PRO A 3 -0.52 -27.68 0.74
N SER A 4 0.14 -28.60 1.43
CA SER A 4 1.23 -28.35 2.38
C SER A 4 2.48 -27.69 1.80
N ARG A 5 2.72 -27.72 0.48
CA ARG A 5 3.90 -27.10 -0.17
C ARG A 5 3.59 -25.79 -0.87
N THR A 6 2.33 -25.56 -1.21
CA THR A 6 1.90 -24.36 -1.95
C THR A 6 1.84 -23.11 -1.06
N ILE A 7 1.37 -23.26 0.19
CA ILE A 7 1.27 -22.14 1.12
C ILE A 7 2.65 -21.55 1.45
N PRO A 8 3.67 -22.34 1.87
CA PRO A 8 5.01 -21.80 2.09
C PRO A 8 5.60 -21.10 0.87
N PHE A 9 5.34 -21.61 -0.35
CA PHE A 9 5.74 -20.94 -1.58
C PHE A 9 5.14 -19.55 -1.71
N ILE A 10 3.80 -19.42 -1.57
CA ILE A 10 3.12 -18.13 -1.71
C ILE A 10 3.59 -17.14 -0.63
N VAL A 11 3.80 -17.63 0.61
CA VAL A 11 4.33 -16.83 1.72
C VAL A 11 5.74 -16.30 1.38
N ALA A 12 6.62 -17.17 0.84
CA ALA A 12 7.96 -16.76 0.41
C ALA A 12 7.91 -15.76 -0.76
N THR A 13 7.02 -15.98 -1.73
CA THR A 13 6.82 -15.06 -2.86
C THR A 13 6.40 -13.66 -2.37
N ILE A 14 5.43 -13.58 -1.47
CA ILE A 14 4.95 -12.31 -0.91
C ILE A 14 6.05 -11.63 -0.09
N PHE A 15 6.82 -12.40 0.68
CA PHE A 15 7.98 -11.86 1.39
C PHE A 15 9.00 -11.25 0.43
N MET A 16 9.38 -11.97 -0.64
CA MET A 16 10.34 -11.47 -1.64
C MET A 16 9.81 -10.24 -2.39
N ASP A 17 8.53 -10.20 -2.74
CA ASP A 17 7.90 -9.04 -3.38
C ASP A 17 7.90 -7.82 -2.44
N ALA A 18 7.57 -8.02 -1.16
CA ALA A 18 7.59 -6.94 -0.17
C ALA A 18 9.01 -6.41 0.07
N VAL A 19 10.03 -7.29 0.11
CA VAL A 19 11.43 -6.90 0.17
C VAL A 19 11.81 -6.10 -1.09
N GLY A 20 11.49 -6.59 -2.28
CA GLY A 20 11.80 -5.93 -3.56
C GLY A 20 11.20 -4.53 -3.65
N PHE A 21 9.93 -4.38 -3.23
CA PHE A 21 9.29 -3.07 -3.15
C PHE A 21 9.98 -2.15 -2.13
N GLY A 22 10.28 -2.68 -0.95
CA GLY A 22 10.89 -1.90 0.14
C GLY A 22 12.32 -1.44 -0.15
N ILE A 23 13.12 -2.26 -0.86
CA ILE A 23 14.51 -1.96 -1.24
C ILE A 23 14.62 -0.63 -1.99
N ILE A 24 13.64 -0.31 -2.83
CA ILE A 24 13.67 0.85 -3.73
C ILE A 24 13.38 2.16 -3.00
N MET A 25 12.56 2.12 -1.95
CA MET A 25 12.02 3.32 -1.30
C MET A 25 13.10 4.31 -0.82
N PRO A 26 14.18 3.91 -0.14
CA PRO A 26 15.16 4.87 0.37
C PRO A 26 16.03 5.53 -0.71
N VAL A 27 16.14 4.92 -1.89
CA VAL A 27 17.08 5.34 -2.96
C VAL A 27 16.40 5.97 -4.18
N LEU A 28 15.08 5.90 -4.28
CA LEU A 28 14.34 6.45 -5.42
C LEU A 28 14.65 7.95 -5.67
N PRO A 29 14.70 8.83 -4.66
CA PRO A 29 15.06 10.24 -4.89
C PRO A 29 16.42 10.41 -5.56
N GLN A 30 17.42 9.65 -5.13
CA GLN A 30 18.77 9.73 -5.68
C GLN A 30 18.81 9.22 -7.12
N LEU A 31 18.09 8.14 -7.45
CA LEU A 31 17.98 7.68 -8.83
C LEU A 31 17.33 8.74 -9.71
N VAL A 32 16.27 9.41 -9.24
CA VAL A 32 15.59 10.47 -10.00
C VAL A 32 16.54 11.64 -10.26
N MET A 33 17.31 12.08 -9.25
CA MET A 33 18.30 13.15 -9.41
C MET A 33 19.42 12.74 -10.38
N GLU A 34 19.96 11.53 -10.26
CA GLU A 34 21.03 11.01 -11.13
C GLU A 34 20.58 10.93 -12.59
N VAL A 35 19.46 10.28 -12.85
CA VAL A 35 18.92 10.03 -14.20
C VAL A 35 18.44 11.32 -14.85
N GLY A 36 17.80 12.20 -14.08
CA GLY A 36 17.29 13.49 -14.55
C GLY A 36 18.36 14.55 -14.67
N LYS A 37 19.52 14.36 -14.02
CA LYS A 37 20.55 15.40 -13.84
C LYS A 37 19.95 16.69 -13.27
N ILE A 38 19.06 16.54 -12.30
CA ILE A 38 18.26 17.60 -11.69
C ILE A 38 18.53 17.66 -10.18
N ASP A 39 18.27 18.81 -9.59
CA ASP A 39 18.33 19.02 -8.15
C ASP A 39 17.15 18.38 -7.40
N LEU A 40 17.20 18.43 -6.08
CA LEU A 40 16.18 17.79 -5.24
C LEU A 40 14.77 18.39 -5.43
N PRO A 41 14.55 19.72 -5.51
CA PRO A 41 13.22 20.28 -5.77
C PRO A 41 12.57 19.75 -7.05
N HIS A 42 13.30 19.73 -8.16
CA HIS A 42 12.81 19.17 -9.42
C HIS A 42 12.63 17.64 -9.33
N ALA A 43 13.49 16.94 -8.58
CA ALA A 43 13.32 15.50 -8.36
C ALA A 43 12.05 15.16 -7.56
N ILE A 44 11.64 16.01 -6.63
CA ILE A 44 10.38 15.86 -5.89
C ILE A 44 9.19 16.01 -6.86
N GLU A 45 9.23 17.01 -7.75
CA GLU A 45 8.19 17.20 -8.78
C GLU A 45 8.09 15.99 -9.72
N VAL A 46 9.21 15.52 -10.25
CA VAL A 46 9.29 14.30 -11.07
C VAL A 46 8.79 13.10 -10.28
N GLY A 47 9.13 12.99 -9.00
CA GLY A 47 8.65 11.96 -8.08
C GLY A 47 7.12 11.93 -7.95
N ALA A 48 6.47 13.10 -7.91
CA ALA A 48 5.00 13.20 -7.89
C ALA A 48 4.38 12.62 -9.17
N TRP A 49 4.93 12.97 -10.35
CA TRP A 49 4.46 12.45 -11.63
C TRP A 49 4.73 10.94 -11.78
N ILE A 50 5.90 10.46 -11.36
CA ILE A 50 6.24 9.04 -11.31
C ILE A 50 5.25 8.28 -10.43
N GLY A 51 4.95 8.79 -9.24
CA GLY A 51 3.96 8.23 -8.34
C GLY A 51 2.56 8.18 -8.96
N LEU A 52 2.15 9.22 -9.67
CA LEU A 52 0.87 9.25 -10.40
C LEU A 52 0.82 8.20 -11.50
N VAL A 53 1.86 8.11 -12.36
CA VAL A 53 1.92 7.13 -13.45
C VAL A 53 1.82 5.71 -12.89
N MET A 54 2.56 5.40 -11.84
CA MET A 54 2.48 4.11 -11.15
C MET A 54 1.08 3.86 -10.58
N ALA A 55 0.47 4.86 -9.92
CA ALA A 55 -0.85 4.73 -9.33
C ALA A 55 -1.94 4.51 -10.38
N VAL A 56 -1.91 5.25 -11.50
CA VAL A 56 -2.84 5.06 -12.63
C VAL A 56 -2.69 3.67 -13.22
N ALA A 57 -1.44 3.25 -13.47
CA ALA A 57 -1.16 1.93 -14.01
C ALA A 57 -1.68 0.81 -13.07
N THR A 58 -1.44 0.93 -11.76
CA THR A 58 -1.95 -0.01 -10.75
C THR A 58 -3.48 -0.03 -10.70
N PHE A 59 -4.11 1.14 -10.70
CA PHE A 59 -5.57 1.28 -10.61
C PHE A 59 -6.27 0.61 -11.78
N ILE A 60 -5.73 0.77 -12.99
CA ILE A 60 -6.28 0.14 -14.20
C ILE A 60 -5.93 -1.35 -14.28
N ALA A 61 -4.67 -1.70 -13.99
CA ALA A 61 -4.19 -3.07 -14.19
C ALA A 61 -4.69 -4.05 -13.13
N SER A 62 -4.89 -3.63 -11.87
CA SER A 62 -5.26 -4.54 -10.79
C SER A 62 -6.55 -5.34 -11.07
N PRO A 63 -7.70 -4.74 -11.45
CA PRO A 63 -8.89 -5.52 -11.75
C PRO A 63 -8.76 -6.32 -13.05
N VAL A 64 -7.96 -5.84 -14.02
CA VAL A 64 -7.68 -6.58 -15.25
C VAL A 64 -6.87 -7.84 -14.94
N LEU A 65 -5.78 -7.73 -14.17
CA LEU A 65 -4.96 -8.87 -13.75
C LEU A 65 -5.76 -9.86 -12.89
N GLY A 66 -6.62 -9.37 -12.00
CA GLY A 66 -7.53 -10.23 -11.23
C GLY A 66 -8.43 -11.06 -12.15
N ASN A 67 -9.08 -10.42 -13.12
CA ASN A 67 -9.96 -11.09 -14.08
C ASN A 67 -9.19 -12.04 -15.02
N LEU A 68 -7.99 -11.64 -15.48
CA LEU A 68 -7.10 -12.54 -16.25
C LEU A 68 -6.69 -13.76 -15.41
N SER A 69 -6.47 -13.57 -14.11
CA SER A 69 -6.13 -14.67 -13.19
C SER A 69 -7.29 -15.65 -12.99
N ASP A 70 -8.54 -15.17 -13.02
CA ASP A 70 -9.73 -16.00 -12.99
C ASP A 70 -9.93 -16.77 -14.33
N HIS A 71 -9.47 -16.19 -15.44
CA HIS A 71 -9.65 -16.78 -16.77
C HIS A 71 -8.52 -17.76 -17.15
N PHE A 72 -7.25 -17.32 -17.05
CA PHE A 72 -6.11 -18.11 -17.48
C PHE A 72 -5.53 -19.03 -16.40
N GLY A 73 -5.95 -18.85 -15.15
CA GLY A 73 -5.42 -19.53 -13.96
C GLY A 73 -4.42 -18.67 -13.18
N ARG A 74 -4.31 -18.95 -11.89
CA ARG A 74 -3.51 -18.18 -10.92
C ARG A 74 -2.03 -18.20 -11.25
N ARG A 75 -1.51 -19.39 -11.60
CA ARG A 75 -0.09 -19.60 -11.88
C ARG A 75 0.42 -18.73 -13.01
N ARG A 76 -0.29 -18.71 -14.14
CA ARG A 76 0.17 -17.98 -15.34
C ARG A 76 0.25 -16.47 -15.07
N VAL A 77 -0.78 -15.92 -14.42
CA VAL A 77 -0.83 -14.48 -14.18
C VAL A 77 0.15 -14.07 -13.07
N LEU A 78 0.33 -14.90 -12.04
CA LEU A 78 1.34 -14.64 -11.01
C LEU A 78 2.75 -14.64 -11.60
N LEU A 79 3.10 -15.64 -12.44
CA LEU A 79 4.41 -15.69 -13.10
C LEU A 79 4.63 -14.52 -14.06
N LEU A 80 3.59 -14.09 -14.78
CA LEU A 80 3.64 -12.90 -15.63
C LEU A 80 3.93 -11.64 -14.79
N ALA A 81 3.25 -11.48 -13.65
CA ALA A 81 3.47 -10.36 -12.76
C ALA A 81 4.89 -10.35 -12.17
N LEU A 82 5.38 -11.50 -11.69
CA LEU A 82 6.76 -11.62 -11.18
C LEU A 82 7.81 -11.36 -12.27
N GLY A 83 7.59 -11.87 -13.48
CA GLY A 83 8.46 -11.61 -14.61
C GLY A 83 8.48 -10.13 -15.02
N GLY A 84 7.31 -9.50 -15.04
CA GLY A 84 7.18 -8.06 -15.31
C GLY A 84 7.91 -7.20 -14.28
N LEU A 85 7.83 -7.55 -12.99
CA LEU A 85 8.58 -6.87 -11.92
C LEU A 85 10.09 -7.10 -12.05
N ALA A 86 10.52 -8.31 -12.43
CA ALA A 86 11.93 -8.58 -12.67
C ALA A 86 12.49 -7.72 -13.82
N VAL A 87 11.71 -7.57 -14.91
CA VAL A 87 12.07 -6.69 -16.03
C VAL A 87 12.08 -5.22 -15.60
N ASP A 88 11.10 -4.77 -14.82
CA ASP A 88 11.06 -3.41 -14.28
C ASP A 88 12.31 -3.09 -13.45
N TYR A 89 12.63 -3.94 -12.50
CA TYR A 89 13.80 -3.72 -11.64
C TYR A 89 15.12 -3.81 -12.44
N ALA A 90 15.22 -4.72 -13.41
CA ALA A 90 16.37 -4.77 -14.31
C ALA A 90 16.50 -3.49 -15.14
N LEU A 91 15.40 -2.97 -15.67
CA LEU A 91 15.38 -1.70 -16.38
C LEU A 91 15.89 -0.54 -15.51
N LEU A 92 15.50 -0.49 -14.23
CA LEU A 92 15.97 0.54 -13.30
C LEU A 92 17.48 0.48 -13.01
N THR A 93 18.14 -0.65 -13.24
CA THR A 93 19.60 -0.74 -13.09
C THR A 93 20.36 -0.01 -14.19
N ILE A 94 19.76 0.12 -15.38
CA ILE A 94 20.39 0.62 -16.61
C ILE A 94 19.77 1.92 -17.14
N VAL A 95 18.67 2.38 -16.52
CA VAL A 95 17.98 3.59 -16.99
C VAL A 95 18.89 4.83 -16.89
N GLU A 96 18.92 5.64 -17.97
CA GLU A 96 19.74 6.84 -18.07
C GLU A 96 18.92 8.10 -18.38
N THR A 97 17.60 7.96 -18.65
CA THR A 97 16.74 9.09 -18.99
C THR A 97 15.39 9.01 -18.28
N LEU A 98 14.82 10.18 -17.96
CA LEU A 98 13.50 10.24 -17.29
C LEU A 98 12.38 9.49 -18.04
N PRO A 99 12.23 9.57 -19.38
CA PRO A 99 11.17 8.81 -20.06
C PRO A 99 11.21 7.31 -19.78
N TRP A 100 12.41 6.71 -19.77
CA TRP A 100 12.56 5.30 -19.43
C TRP A 100 12.28 5.00 -17.96
N LEU A 101 12.56 5.95 -17.07
CA LEU A 101 12.17 5.85 -15.66
C LEU A 101 10.64 5.85 -15.50
N PHE A 102 9.91 6.67 -16.26
CA PHE A 102 8.46 6.65 -16.30
C PHE A 102 7.91 5.32 -16.83
N VAL A 103 8.52 4.77 -17.89
CA VAL A 103 8.14 3.44 -18.41
C VAL A 103 8.34 2.37 -17.35
N ALA A 104 9.48 2.34 -16.67
CA ALA A 104 9.75 1.41 -15.58
C ALA A 104 8.67 1.53 -14.48
N ARG A 105 8.35 2.74 -14.03
CA ARG A 105 7.33 2.94 -13.00
C ARG A 105 5.91 2.56 -13.47
N ALA A 106 5.59 2.72 -14.73
CA ALA A 106 4.35 2.19 -15.31
C ALA A 106 4.32 0.66 -15.27
N LEU A 107 5.43 0.00 -15.60
CA LEU A 107 5.57 -1.46 -15.48
C LEU A 107 5.42 -1.93 -14.04
N SER A 108 6.06 -1.26 -13.06
CA SER A 108 5.83 -1.51 -11.63
C SER A 108 4.34 -1.44 -11.28
N GLY A 109 3.63 -0.43 -11.76
CA GLY A 109 2.20 -0.27 -11.51
C GLY A 109 1.36 -1.40 -12.13
N ILE A 110 1.66 -1.79 -13.38
CA ILE A 110 0.96 -2.87 -14.07
C ILE A 110 1.17 -4.20 -13.36
N PHE A 111 2.41 -4.55 -13.05
CA PHE A 111 2.77 -5.87 -12.53
C PHE A 111 2.77 -5.97 -11.00
N GLY A 112 2.62 -4.86 -10.26
CA GLY A 112 2.49 -4.84 -8.80
C GLY A 112 1.25 -5.56 -8.24
N GLY A 113 0.36 -6.05 -9.11
CA GLY A 113 -0.83 -6.83 -8.75
C GLY A 113 -0.56 -8.29 -8.32
N SER A 114 0.69 -8.75 -8.24
CA SER A 114 1.08 -10.09 -7.78
C SER A 114 0.47 -10.46 -6.43
N TYR A 115 0.41 -9.52 -5.50
CA TYR A 115 -0.17 -9.70 -4.17
C TYR A 115 -1.65 -10.14 -4.19
N ALA A 116 -2.47 -9.54 -5.07
CA ALA A 116 -3.88 -9.92 -5.19
C ALA A 116 -4.04 -11.34 -5.76
N ALA A 117 -3.25 -11.70 -6.78
CA ALA A 117 -3.25 -13.04 -7.36
C ALA A 117 -2.76 -14.09 -6.35
N ALA A 118 -1.75 -13.77 -5.55
CA ALA A 118 -1.24 -14.63 -4.49
C ALA A 118 -2.28 -14.86 -3.37
N GLN A 119 -2.98 -13.82 -2.95
CA GLN A 119 -4.08 -13.94 -1.98
C GLN A 119 -5.23 -14.80 -2.52
N ALA A 120 -5.61 -14.62 -3.77
CA ALA A 120 -6.62 -15.44 -4.41
C ALA A 120 -6.19 -16.91 -4.48
N ALA A 121 -4.92 -17.20 -4.82
CA ALA A 121 -4.38 -18.55 -4.83
C ALA A 121 -4.44 -19.22 -3.44
N ILE A 122 -4.17 -18.49 -2.36
CA ILE A 122 -4.33 -19.01 -0.99
C ILE A 122 -5.81 -19.31 -0.69
N ALA A 123 -6.72 -18.41 -1.07
CA ALA A 123 -8.15 -18.61 -0.85
C ALA A 123 -8.66 -19.87 -1.55
N ASP A 124 -8.14 -20.17 -2.77
CA ASP A 124 -8.55 -21.32 -3.58
C ASP A 124 -8.15 -22.67 -2.94
N ILE A 125 -7.02 -22.73 -2.19
CA ILE A 125 -6.47 -23.97 -1.63
C ILE A 125 -6.67 -24.12 -0.13
N THR A 126 -7.25 -23.11 0.53
CA THR A 126 -7.37 -23.09 1.99
C THR A 126 -8.81 -23.37 2.41
N ALA A 127 -9.00 -24.37 3.29
CA ALA A 127 -10.29 -24.65 3.91
C ALA A 127 -10.77 -23.43 4.72
N PRO A 128 -12.10 -23.17 4.80
CA PRO A 128 -12.64 -22.01 5.50
C PRO A 128 -12.11 -21.82 6.92
N GLN A 129 -11.91 -22.92 7.65
CA GLN A 129 -11.44 -22.92 9.03
C GLN A 129 -9.95 -22.51 9.19
N GLU A 130 -9.15 -22.68 8.13
CA GLU A 130 -7.71 -22.38 8.13
C GLU A 130 -7.38 -21.03 7.48
N ARG A 131 -8.36 -20.38 6.85
CA ARG A 131 -8.16 -19.11 6.10
C ARG A 131 -7.52 -18.03 6.97
N ALA A 132 -8.04 -17.81 8.18
CA ALA A 132 -7.53 -16.79 9.07
C ALA A 132 -6.02 -16.99 9.38
N ARG A 133 -5.61 -18.24 9.65
CA ARG A 133 -4.21 -18.60 9.92
C ARG A 133 -3.32 -18.35 8.68
N ASN A 134 -3.76 -18.81 7.51
CA ASN A 134 -2.93 -18.75 6.30
C ASN A 134 -2.82 -17.31 5.76
N PHE A 135 -3.89 -16.52 5.83
CA PHE A 135 -3.81 -15.08 5.56
C PHE A 135 -2.96 -14.35 6.59
N GLY A 136 -2.93 -14.81 7.84
CA GLY A 136 -2.02 -14.32 8.86
C GLY A 136 -0.55 -14.50 8.49
N PHE A 137 -0.17 -15.66 7.94
CA PHE A 137 1.19 -15.90 7.44
C PHE A 137 1.56 -14.97 6.29
N VAL A 138 0.62 -14.70 5.37
CA VAL A 138 0.81 -13.74 4.26
C VAL A 138 1.04 -12.33 4.79
N GLY A 139 0.21 -11.90 5.74
CA GLY A 139 0.38 -10.59 6.38
C GLY A 139 1.71 -10.45 7.10
N ALA A 140 2.12 -11.50 7.84
CA ALA A 140 3.41 -11.54 8.51
C ALA A 140 4.59 -11.49 7.52
N ALA A 141 4.53 -12.27 6.43
CA ALA A 141 5.55 -12.26 5.38
C ALA A 141 5.68 -10.89 4.73
N PHE A 142 4.56 -10.27 4.38
CA PHE A 142 4.55 -8.90 3.84
C PHE A 142 5.16 -7.90 4.84
N GLY A 143 4.74 -7.96 6.11
CA GLY A 143 5.25 -7.06 7.15
C GLY A 143 6.75 -7.20 7.39
N ILE A 144 7.25 -8.44 7.48
CA ILE A 144 8.69 -8.71 7.66
C ILE A 144 9.47 -8.25 6.43
N GLY A 145 8.96 -8.53 5.22
CA GLY A 145 9.56 -8.07 3.98
C GLY A 145 9.61 -6.55 3.86
N PHE A 146 8.54 -5.88 4.28
CA PHE A 146 8.46 -4.41 4.30
C PHE A 146 9.40 -3.76 5.33
N VAL A 147 9.80 -4.47 6.39
CA VAL A 147 10.85 -4.04 7.32
C VAL A 147 12.24 -4.31 6.76
N ALA A 148 12.47 -5.51 6.23
CA ALA A 148 13.76 -5.93 5.71
C ALA A 148 14.17 -5.17 4.44
N GLY A 149 13.19 -4.91 3.54
CA GLY A 149 13.43 -4.25 2.26
C GLY A 149 14.12 -2.89 2.40
N PRO A 150 13.53 -1.91 3.09
CA PRO A 150 14.16 -0.59 3.26
C PRO A 150 15.49 -0.65 3.99
N ALA A 151 15.66 -1.54 4.98
CA ALA A 151 16.94 -1.72 5.66
C ALA A 151 18.04 -2.18 4.70
N ILE A 152 17.75 -3.18 3.86
CA ILE A 152 18.66 -3.67 2.83
C ILE A 152 18.89 -2.57 1.77
N GLY A 153 17.83 -1.92 1.33
CA GLY A 153 17.89 -0.87 0.31
C GLY A 153 18.70 0.33 0.75
N GLY A 154 18.52 0.75 2.00
CA GLY A 154 19.33 1.83 2.60
C GLY A 154 20.80 1.47 2.68
N PHE A 155 21.12 0.27 3.18
CA PHE A 155 22.49 -0.22 3.26
C PHE A 155 23.18 -0.31 1.88
N LEU A 156 22.50 -0.90 0.90
CA LEU A 156 23.02 -0.99 -0.46
C LEU A 156 23.12 0.39 -1.14
N GLY A 157 22.20 1.29 -0.82
CA GLY A 157 22.18 2.67 -1.31
C GLY A 157 23.38 3.52 -0.87
N GLU A 158 23.97 3.21 0.28
CA GLU A 158 25.24 3.82 0.71
C GLU A 158 26.41 3.39 -0.17
N MET A 159 26.36 2.20 -0.77
CA MET A 159 27.41 1.71 -1.67
C MET A 159 27.28 2.32 -3.07
N SER A 160 26.06 2.36 -3.60
CA SER A 160 25.72 2.92 -4.91
C SER A 160 24.21 3.14 -5.03
N PRO A 161 23.76 4.24 -5.65
CA PRO A 161 22.33 4.48 -5.90
C PRO A 161 21.66 3.37 -6.71
N ARG A 162 22.42 2.60 -7.51
CA ARG A 162 21.90 1.52 -8.37
C ARG A 162 21.99 0.13 -7.74
N ALA A 163 22.80 -0.09 -6.71
CA ALA A 163 22.96 -1.39 -6.05
C ALA A 163 21.62 -1.97 -5.52
N PRO A 164 20.72 -1.18 -4.91
CA PRO A 164 19.41 -1.66 -4.48
C PRO A 164 18.56 -2.21 -5.62
N PHE A 165 18.60 -1.60 -6.80
CA PHE A 165 17.81 -2.04 -7.96
C PHE A 165 18.38 -3.35 -8.55
N VAL A 166 19.71 -3.52 -8.55
CA VAL A 166 20.34 -4.80 -8.91
C VAL A 166 19.89 -5.91 -7.98
N ALA A 167 19.90 -5.65 -6.67
CA ALA A 167 19.44 -6.63 -5.67
C ALA A 167 17.95 -6.96 -5.85
N ALA A 168 17.10 -5.97 -6.08
CA ALA A 168 15.67 -6.16 -6.34
C ALA A 168 15.44 -6.96 -7.64
N ALA A 169 16.18 -6.69 -8.71
CA ALA A 169 16.09 -7.43 -9.98
C ALA A 169 16.48 -8.91 -9.81
N ILE A 170 17.57 -9.18 -9.10
CA ILE A 170 18.00 -10.54 -8.80
C ILE A 170 16.95 -11.26 -7.96
N LEU A 171 16.43 -10.62 -6.92
CA LEU A 171 15.42 -11.17 -6.03
C LEU A 171 14.12 -11.48 -6.80
N ALA A 172 13.64 -10.55 -7.64
CA ALA A 172 12.44 -10.75 -8.45
C ALA A 172 12.62 -11.85 -9.50
N ALA A 173 13.78 -11.91 -10.16
CA ALA A 173 14.11 -12.99 -11.10
C ALA A 173 14.18 -14.35 -10.38
N ALA A 174 14.81 -14.43 -9.22
CA ALA A 174 14.85 -15.63 -8.38
C ALA A 174 13.45 -16.06 -7.95
N ASN A 175 12.60 -15.12 -7.56
CA ASN A 175 11.20 -15.38 -7.18
C ASN A 175 10.38 -15.90 -8.36
N MET A 176 10.55 -15.30 -9.55
CA MET A 176 9.92 -15.78 -10.78
C MET A 176 10.38 -17.22 -11.13
N LEU A 177 11.69 -17.50 -11.08
CA LEU A 177 12.22 -18.83 -11.33
C LEU A 177 11.71 -19.84 -10.29
N TYR A 178 11.71 -19.48 -9.04
CA TYR A 178 11.14 -20.29 -7.95
C TYR A 178 9.67 -20.63 -8.24
N GLY A 179 8.88 -19.64 -8.65
CA GLY A 179 7.49 -19.82 -9.05
C GLY A 179 7.33 -20.73 -10.28
N LEU A 180 8.21 -20.55 -11.27
CA LEU A 180 8.17 -21.35 -12.51
C LEU A 180 8.33 -22.86 -12.24
N PHE A 181 9.19 -23.24 -11.30
CA PHE A 181 9.49 -24.65 -11.01
C PHE A 181 8.60 -25.24 -9.90
N ILE A 182 8.11 -24.44 -8.95
CA ILE A 182 7.49 -24.95 -7.73
C ILE A 182 6.00 -24.61 -7.63
N PHE A 183 5.55 -23.47 -8.19
CA PHE A 183 4.16 -23.06 -8.00
C PHE A 183 3.20 -23.85 -8.89
N PRO A 184 2.28 -24.66 -8.31
CA PRO A 184 1.25 -25.35 -9.07
C PRO A 184 0.11 -24.43 -9.46
N GLU A 185 -0.69 -24.81 -10.45
CA GLU A 185 -1.97 -24.17 -10.70
C GLU A 185 -2.95 -24.46 -9.55
N THR A 186 -3.54 -23.40 -8.98
CA THR A 186 -4.47 -23.50 -7.85
C THR A 186 -5.93 -23.38 -8.28
N LEU A 187 -6.20 -22.84 -9.48
CA LEU A 187 -7.54 -22.69 -10.01
C LEU A 187 -7.80 -23.77 -11.09
N PRO A 188 -8.57 -24.83 -10.78
CA PRO A 188 -8.92 -25.88 -11.73
C PRO A 188 -9.65 -25.30 -12.94
N PRO A 189 -9.51 -25.92 -14.15
CA PRO A 189 -10.15 -25.44 -15.38
C PRO A 189 -11.66 -25.26 -15.24
N GLU A 190 -12.33 -26.13 -14.47
CA GLU A 190 -13.78 -26.16 -14.25
C GLU A 190 -14.27 -24.95 -13.43
N ARG A 191 -13.39 -24.32 -12.65
CA ARG A 191 -13.70 -23.13 -11.84
C ARG A 191 -13.28 -21.84 -12.52
N ARG A 192 -12.62 -21.91 -13.68
CA ARG A 192 -12.23 -20.73 -14.45
C ARG A 192 -13.44 -20.03 -15.01
N ARG A 193 -13.39 -18.71 -15.05
CA ARG A 193 -14.45 -17.87 -15.58
C ARG A 193 -14.02 -17.24 -16.91
N ALA A 194 -14.97 -17.00 -17.80
CA ALA A 194 -14.70 -16.22 -19.00
C ALA A 194 -14.26 -14.78 -18.60
N PHE A 195 -13.33 -14.23 -19.36
CA PHE A 195 -12.90 -12.85 -19.17
C PHE A 195 -14.07 -11.89 -19.46
N ASP A 196 -14.31 -10.97 -18.54
CA ASP A 196 -15.41 -9.99 -18.64
C ASP A 196 -14.89 -8.56 -18.36
N TRP A 197 -14.90 -7.71 -19.38
CA TRP A 197 -14.49 -6.30 -19.27
C TRP A 197 -15.30 -5.51 -18.26
N ARG A 198 -16.55 -5.88 -17.99
CA ARG A 198 -17.38 -5.20 -16.99
C ARG A 198 -16.86 -5.41 -15.57
N ARG A 199 -16.29 -6.58 -15.30
CA ARG A 199 -15.63 -6.91 -14.03
C ARG A 199 -14.23 -6.32 -13.91
N ALA A 200 -13.58 -6.07 -15.04
CA ALA A 200 -12.27 -5.40 -15.09
C ALA A 200 -12.35 -3.88 -14.89
N ASN A 201 -13.56 -3.34 -14.63
CA ASN A 201 -13.77 -1.92 -14.37
C ASN A 201 -13.43 -1.57 -12.90
N PRO A 202 -12.39 -0.74 -12.64
CA PRO A 202 -12.01 -0.36 -11.28
C PRO A 202 -13.09 0.47 -10.55
N LEU A 203 -13.99 1.10 -11.29
CA LEU A 203 -15.12 1.86 -10.75
C LEU A 203 -16.42 1.05 -10.65
N GLY A 204 -16.39 -0.24 -11.00
CA GLY A 204 -17.58 -1.10 -10.97
C GLY A 204 -18.23 -1.20 -9.60
N ALA A 205 -17.43 -1.12 -8.53
CA ALA A 205 -17.92 -1.12 -7.15
C ALA A 205 -18.71 0.15 -6.75
N TRP A 206 -18.69 1.22 -7.55
CA TRP A 206 -19.40 2.47 -7.26
C TRP A 206 -20.92 2.31 -7.19
N GLN A 207 -21.49 1.52 -8.11
CA GLN A 207 -22.93 1.25 -8.15
C GLN A 207 -23.36 0.44 -6.92
N THR A 208 -22.60 -0.60 -6.59
CA THR A 208 -22.82 -1.45 -5.41
C THR A 208 -22.71 -0.67 -4.11
N MET A 209 -21.72 0.23 -4.03
CA MET A 209 -21.54 1.09 -2.86
C MET A 209 -22.79 1.94 -2.58
N ARG A 210 -23.43 2.48 -3.63
CA ARG A 210 -24.65 3.28 -3.49
C ARG A 210 -25.88 2.44 -3.12
N ALA A 211 -25.87 1.15 -3.41
CA ALA A 211 -26.95 0.24 -3.06
C ALA A 211 -26.92 -0.20 -1.58
N LEU A 212 -25.76 -0.08 -0.90
CA LEU A 212 -25.59 -0.47 0.49
C LEU A 212 -25.72 0.74 1.42
N PRO A 213 -26.74 0.81 2.31
CA PRO A 213 -26.98 1.97 3.16
C PRO A 213 -25.78 2.35 4.04
N GLY A 214 -25.35 3.61 3.97
CA GLY A 214 -24.24 4.17 4.77
C GLY A 214 -22.85 3.62 4.43
N MET A 215 -22.70 2.86 3.35
CA MET A 215 -21.44 2.35 2.86
C MET A 215 -20.58 3.48 2.28
N ASP A 216 -21.22 4.40 1.55
CA ASP A 216 -20.61 5.60 0.96
C ASP A 216 -19.88 6.45 1.99
N GLY A 217 -20.47 6.61 3.16
CA GLY A 217 -19.87 7.36 4.25
C GLY A 217 -18.58 6.72 4.79
N VAL A 218 -18.56 5.40 5.04
CA VAL A 218 -17.37 4.71 5.53
C VAL A 218 -16.31 4.60 4.44
N ALA A 219 -16.72 4.35 3.20
CA ALA A 219 -15.81 4.34 2.05
C ALA A 219 -15.16 5.72 1.84
N GLY A 220 -15.92 6.82 2.02
CA GLY A 220 -15.37 8.18 1.98
C GLY A 220 -14.33 8.43 3.08
N VAL A 221 -14.58 7.98 4.31
CA VAL A 221 -13.57 8.03 5.39
C VAL A 221 -12.32 7.24 5.01
N LEU A 222 -12.50 6.06 4.40
CA LEU A 222 -11.37 5.23 3.95
C LEU A 222 -10.55 5.94 2.87
N VAL A 223 -11.18 6.62 1.91
CA VAL A 223 -10.47 7.42 0.89
C VAL A 223 -9.65 8.54 1.56
N LEU A 224 -10.27 9.31 2.46
CA LEU A 224 -9.58 10.41 3.16
C LEU A 224 -8.41 9.91 4.00
N TRP A 225 -8.61 8.80 4.72
CA TRP A 225 -7.54 8.15 5.49
C TRP A 225 -6.43 7.63 4.58
N GLN A 226 -6.79 7.01 3.45
CA GLN A 226 -5.81 6.49 2.51
C GLN A 226 -4.93 7.62 1.95
N ILE A 227 -5.52 8.75 1.56
CA ILE A 227 -4.75 9.93 1.14
C ILE A 227 -3.79 10.36 2.26
N ALA A 228 -4.29 10.51 3.49
CA ALA A 228 -3.47 10.96 4.62
C ALA A 228 -2.31 9.99 4.91
N SER A 229 -2.57 8.69 4.95
CA SER A 229 -1.57 7.67 5.31
C SER A 229 -0.48 7.47 4.26
N LEU A 230 -0.77 7.80 2.99
CA LEU A 230 0.19 7.72 1.89
C LEU A 230 1.30 8.78 1.96
N VAL A 231 1.24 9.73 2.90
CA VAL A 231 2.32 10.72 3.08
C VAL A 231 3.66 10.02 3.34
N TYR A 232 3.70 8.92 4.11
CA TYR A 232 4.95 8.19 4.34
C TYR A 232 5.49 7.53 3.07
N PRO A 233 4.80 6.62 2.38
CA PRO A 233 5.37 5.96 1.21
C PRO A 233 5.62 6.90 0.02
N MET A 234 4.92 8.05 -0.07
CA MET A 234 5.06 8.96 -1.22
C MET A 234 6.12 10.04 -1.00
N THR A 235 6.27 10.57 0.21
CA THR A 235 7.11 11.74 0.44
C THR A 235 8.28 11.50 1.39
N TRP A 236 8.27 10.42 2.17
CA TRP A 236 9.22 10.22 3.28
C TRP A 236 10.67 10.34 2.86
N SER A 237 11.09 9.63 1.82
CA SER A 237 12.49 9.65 1.38
C SER A 237 12.92 11.03 0.89
N PHE A 238 12.07 11.72 0.13
CA PHE A 238 12.32 13.09 -0.31
C PHE A 238 12.37 14.07 0.88
N TYR A 239 11.41 13.94 1.81
CA TYR A 239 11.34 14.76 3.01
C TYR A 239 12.59 14.59 3.89
N CYS A 240 13.03 13.36 4.12
CA CYS A 240 14.21 13.08 4.93
C CYS A 240 15.48 13.72 4.32
N ILE A 241 15.61 13.71 2.99
CA ILE A 241 16.73 14.39 2.32
C ILE A 241 16.58 15.90 2.44
N ALA A 242 15.40 16.46 2.11
CA ALA A 242 15.18 17.91 2.07
C ALA A 242 15.23 18.57 3.45
N GLN A 243 14.64 17.94 4.47
CA GLN A 243 14.47 18.53 5.80
C GLN A 243 15.57 18.13 6.79
N LEU A 244 16.06 16.89 6.70
CA LEU A 244 16.95 16.30 7.69
C LEU A 244 18.35 16.01 7.15
N GLY A 245 18.57 16.12 5.82
CA GLY A 245 19.86 15.81 5.19
C GLY A 245 20.26 14.33 5.31
N TRP A 246 19.29 13.42 5.39
CA TRP A 246 19.57 12.00 5.64
C TRP A 246 20.14 11.29 4.42
N THR A 247 21.02 10.34 4.70
CA THR A 247 21.54 9.38 3.74
C THR A 247 20.54 8.24 3.50
N PRO A 248 20.69 7.44 2.42
CA PRO A 248 19.85 6.28 2.17
C PRO A 248 19.81 5.30 3.34
N GLY A 249 20.93 5.10 4.03
CA GLY A 249 21.04 4.23 5.20
C GLY A 249 20.13 4.69 6.34
N MET A 250 20.12 5.99 6.64
CA MET A 250 19.24 6.55 7.67
C MET A 250 17.76 6.45 7.27
N ILE A 251 17.44 6.74 6.00
CA ILE A 251 16.09 6.60 5.46
C ILE A 251 15.63 5.13 5.57
N GLY A 252 16.49 4.19 5.14
CA GLY A 252 16.22 2.77 5.24
C GLY A 252 15.98 2.29 6.68
N ALA A 253 16.82 2.74 7.61
CA ALA A 253 16.68 2.44 9.04
C ALA A 253 15.35 2.98 9.62
N SER A 254 14.96 4.21 9.25
CA SER A 254 13.69 4.80 9.70
C SER A 254 12.47 4.07 9.16
N LEU A 255 12.49 3.67 7.89
CA LEU A 255 11.42 2.89 7.27
C LEU A 255 11.31 1.48 7.89
N ALA A 256 12.45 0.85 8.20
CA ALA A 256 12.47 -0.40 8.93
C ALA A 256 11.88 -0.23 10.34
N ALA A 257 12.26 0.83 11.06
CA ALA A 257 11.71 1.13 12.38
C ALA A 257 10.19 1.39 12.32
N VAL A 258 9.70 2.13 11.33
CA VAL A 258 8.24 2.30 11.10
C VAL A 258 7.56 0.95 10.90
N GLY A 259 8.12 0.07 10.09
CA GLY A 259 7.59 -1.26 9.85
C GLY A 259 7.47 -2.08 11.14
N VAL A 260 8.48 -2.02 12.01
CA VAL A 260 8.45 -2.65 13.34
C VAL A 260 7.34 -2.04 14.22
N MET A 261 7.22 -0.70 14.24
CA MET A 261 6.17 -0.03 15.03
C MET A 261 4.77 -0.39 14.54
N ILE A 262 4.55 -0.48 13.22
CA ILE A 262 3.28 -0.94 12.66
C ILE A 262 2.99 -2.38 13.08
N ALA A 263 3.97 -3.28 13.02
CA ALA A 263 3.81 -4.68 13.44
C ALA A 263 3.48 -4.79 14.94
N LEU A 264 4.18 -4.06 15.80
CA LEU A 264 3.86 -3.98 17.22
C LEU A 264 2.46 -3.43 17.47
N GLY A 265 2.06 -2.39 16.73
CA GLY A 265 0.72 -1.83 16.77
C GLY A 265 -0.37 -2.86 16.40
N GLN A 266 -0.15 -3.63 15.33
CA GLN A 266 -1.09 -4.68 14.91
C GLN A 266 -1.28 -5.76 16.00
N VAL A 267 -0.18 -6.17 16.65
CA VAL A 267 -0.23 -7.24 17.65
C VAL A 267 -0.76 -6.76 19.00
N PHE A 268 -0.29 -5.60 19.48
CA PHE A 268 -0.51 -5.16 20.85
C PHE A 268 -1.53 -4.06 21.02
N VAL A 269 -1.85 -3.30 19.97
CA VAL A 269 -2.73 -2.12 20.06
C VAL A 269 -4.11 -2.37 19.47
N VAL A 270 -4.22 -3.03 18.32
CA VAL A 270 -5.50 -3.17 17.60
C VAL A 270 -6.56 -3.86 18.46
N GLY A 271 -6.27 -5.05 18.99
CA GLY A 271 -7.22 -5.83 19.81
C GLY A 271 -7.71 -5.06 21.04
N PRO A 272 -6.81 -4.64 21.93
CA PRO A 272 -7.20 -3.90 23.14
C PRO A 272 -7.92 -2.57 22.84
N ALA A 273 -7.51 -1.82 21.81
CA ALA A 273 -8.14 -0.57 21.44
C ALA A 273 -9.58 -0.78 20.97
N VAL A 274 -9.81 -1.75 20.08
CA VAL A 274 -11.14 -2.07 19.57
C VAL A 274 -12.03 -2.66 20.68
N ALA A 275 -11.51 -3.52 21.54
CA ALA A 275 -12.26 -4.09 22.65
C ALA A 275 -12.69 -3.02 23.66
N ARG A 276 -11.83 -2.02 23.95
CA ARG A 276 -12.11 -0.99 24.94
C ARG A 276 -12.97 0.16 24.42
N PHE A 277 -12.72 0.62 23.18
CA PHE A 277 -13.32 1.84 22.64
C PHE A 277 -14.35 1.56 21.54
N GLY A 278 -14.39 0.33 21.01
CA GLY A 278 -15.15 0.00 19.79
C GLY A 278 -14.43 0.50 18.53
N GLU A 279 -14.87 0.01 17.38
CA GLU A 279 -14.22 0.27 16.07
C GLU A 279 -14.16 1.76 15.71
N ARG A 280 -15.27 2.49 15.90
CA ARG A 280 -15.37 3.91 15.53
C ARG A 280 -14.43 4.79 16.34
N ASP A 281 -14.41 4.63 17.66
CA ASP A 281 -13.59 5.45 18.53
C ASP A 281 -12.13 5.03 18.48
N ALA A 282 -11.82 3.74 18.31
CA ALA A 282 -10.48 3.26 18.05
C ALA A 282 -9.90 3.85 16.75
N ALA A 283 -10.68 3.87 15.65
CA ALA A 283 -10.28 4.53 14.42
C ALA A 283 -10.08 6.04 14.62
N THR A 284 -11.00 6.71 15.33
CA THR A 284 -10.89 8.15 15.59
C THR A 284 -9.63 8.50 16.38
N LEU A 285 -9.32 7.74 17.44
CA LEU A 285 -8.11 7.94 18.26
C LEU A 285 -6.85 7.69 17.45
N GLY A 286 -6.83 6.62 16.64
CA GLY A 286 -5.71 6.33 15.74
C GLY A 286 -5.45 7.43 14.71
N ILE A 287 -6.51 7.98 14.09
CA ILE A 287 -6.37 9.12 13.16
C ILE A 287 -5.93 10.38 13.91
N LEU A 288 -6.42 10.63 15.12
CA LEU A 288 -6.00 11.78 15.93
C LEU A 288 -4.50 11.71 16.26
N VAL A 289 -4.01 10.55 16.65
CA VAL A 289 -2.57 10.32 16.84
C VAL A 289 -1.81 10.56 15.54
N ALA A 290 -2.32 10.06 14.40
CA ALA A 290 -1.70 10.31 13.10
C ALA A 290 -1.60 11.80 12.78
N VAL A 291 -2.67 12.56 12.98
CA VAL A 291 -2.69 14.02 12.80
C VAL A 291 -1.63 14.70 13.66
N ALA A 292 -1.55 14.34 14.95
CA ALA A 292 -0.54 14.91 15.87
C ALA A 292 0.89 14.58 15.39
N VAL A 293 1.14 13.35 14.96
CA VAL A 293 2.44 12.92 14.42
C VAL A 293 2.77 13.66 13.12
N TYR A 294 1.80 13.80 12.20
CA TYR A 294 2.03 14.53 10.94
C TYR A 294 2.36 15.99 11.20
N VAL A 295 1.60 16.68 12.06
CA VAL A 295 1.92 18.06 12.44
C VAL A 295 3.30 18.15 13.07
N SER A 296 3.67 17.21 13.93
CA SER A 296 5.00 17.18 14.54
C SER A 296 6.10 16.98 13.49
N TYR A 297 5.92 16.08 12.53
CA TYR A 297 6.87 15.91 11.42
C TYR A 297 6.99 17.15 10.56
N ALA A 298 5.91 17.88 10.31
CA ALA A 298 5.96 19.08 9.48
C ALA A 298 7.02 20.09 9.98
N PHE A 299 7.25 20.16 11.30
CA PHE A 299 8.17 21.11 11.94
C PHE A 299 9.43 20.46 12.51
N THR A 300 9.60 19.15 12.39
CA THR A 300 10.77 18.43 12.94
C THR A 300 12.01 18.71 12.10
N THR A 301 13.06 19.22 12.76
CA THR A 301 14.39 19.44 12.17
C THR A 301 15.48 18.57 12.82
N SER A 302 15.11 17.77 13.82
CA SER A 302 16.02 16.93 14.58
C SER A 302 15.90 15.47 14.19
N THR A 303 17.01 14.82 13.90
CA THR A 303 17.07 13.37 13.66
C THR A 303 16.52 12.56 14.84
N ILE A 304 16.90 12.93 16.08
CA ILE A 304 16.39 12.24 17.28
C ILE A 304 14.86 12.43 17.39
N GLY A 305 14.38 13.67 17.18
CA GLY A 305 12.95 13.97 17.17
C GLY A 305 12.20 13.14 16.13
N ALA A 306 12.76 13.02 14.92
CA ALA A 306 12.15 12.22 13.85
C ALA A 306 12.04 10.72 14.23
N PHE A 307 13.08 10.14 14.84
CA PHE A 307 13.02 8.74 15.31
C PHE A 307 12.06 8.55 16.49
N LEU A 308 11.99 9.50 17.43
CA LEU A 308 11.04 9.43 18.55
C LEU A 308 9.59 9.49 18.07
N LEU A 309 9.28 10.26 17.01
CA LEU A 309 7.96 10.33 16.40
C LEU A 309 7.53 9.05 15.68
N LEU A 310 8.44 8.09 15.45
CA LEU A 310 8.07 6.75 14.95
C LEU A 310 7.32 5.93 16.01
N ILE A 311 7.58 6.13 17.29
CA ILE A 311 6.97 5.34 18.38
C ILE A 311 5.44 5.45 18.38
N PRO A 312 4.83 6.65 18.37
CA PRO A 312 3.38 6.78 18.35
C PRO A 312 2.71 6.28 17.07
N VAL A 313 3.47 5.99 15.99
CA VAL A 313 2.91 5.38 14.76
C VAL A 313 2.23 4.03 15.07
N ALA A 314 2.70 3.28 16.04
CA ALA A 314 2.06 2.03 16.48
C ALA A 314 0.58 2.23 16.90
N LEU A 315 0.24 3.40 17.43
CA LEU A 315 -1.11 3.72 17.88
C LEU A 315 -2.09 4.03 16.72
N GLN A 316 -1.58 4.18 15.49
CA GLN A 316 -2.40 4.37 14.28
C GLN A 316 -2.90 3.02 13.72
N ALA A 317 -2.32 1.90 14.15
CA ALA A 317 -2.61 0.56 13.65
C ALA A 317 -4.11 0.16 13.68
N PRO A 318 -4.96 0.59 14.64
CA PRO A 318 -6.38 0.27 14.65
C PRO A 318 -7.21 0.88 13.52
N VAL A 319 -6.73 1.93 12.83
CA VAL A 319 -7.55 2.70 11.88
C VAL A 319 -8.05 1.83 10.74
N GLN A 320 -7.14 1.21 10.00
CA GLN A 320 -7.48 0.41 8.81
C GLN A 320 -8.39 -0.79 9.16
N PRO A 321 -8.04 -1.65 10.14
CA PRO A 321 -8.90 -2.77 10.53
C PRO A 321 -10.28 -2.34 11.00
N SER A 322 -10.37 -1.24 11.75
CA SER A 322 -11.66 -0.72 12.25
C SER A 322 -12.56 -0.23 11.11
N LEU A 323 -12.01 0.52 10.13
CA LEU A 323 -12.79 0.95 8.96
C LEU A 323 -13.26 -0.24 8.13
N MET A 324 -12.41 -1.27 7.94
CA MET A 324 -12.77 -2.51 7.25
C MET A 324 -13.88 -3.27 7.99
N ALA A 325 -13.79 -3.38 9.32
CA ALA A 325 -14.82 -4.01 10.13
C ALA A 325 -16.15 -3.24 10.07
N MET A 326 -16.11 -1.90 10.12
CA MET A 326 -17.30 -1.07 9.97
C MET A 326 -17.96 -1.23 8.58
N MET A 327 -17.20 -1.42 7.51
CA MET A 327 -17.72 -1.73 6.18
C MET A 327 -18.34 -3.13 6.14
N SER A 328 -17.63 -4.14 6.66
CA SER A 328 -18.06 -5.54 6.68
C SER A 328 -19.37 -5.74 7.44
N ARG A 329 -19.60 -4.99 8.54
CA ARG A 329 -20.88 -5.03 9.30
C ARG A 329 -22.08 -4.48 8.54
N ARG A 330 -21.89 -3.76 7.43
CA ARG A 330 -22.95 -3.22 6.58
C ARG A 330 -23.32 -4.15 5.43
N ALA A 331 -22.65 -5.27 5.33
CA ALA A 331 -22.85 -6.27 4.29
C ALA A 331 -23.44 -7.56 4.84
N THR A 332 -24.26 -8.24 4.02
CA THR A 332 -24.68 -9.62 4.27
C THR A 332 -23.60 -10.61 3.86
N ALA A 333 -23.75 -11.89 4.20
CA ALA A 333 -22.82 -12.94 3.79
C ALA A 333 -22.64 -13.00 2.25
N GLU A 334 -23.70 -12.68 1.50
CA GLU A 334 -23.69 -12.70 0.03
C GLU A 334 -22.95 -11.46 -0.55
N THR A 335 -23.00 -10.31 0.13
CA THR A 335 -22.40 -9.04 -0.35
C THR A 335 -21.00 -8.76 0.22
N GLN A 336 -20.41 -9.67 1.01
CA GLN A 336 -19.04 -9.49 1.55
C GLN A 336 -17.97 -9.33 0.45
N GLY A 337 -18.13 -10.01 -0.69
CA GLY A 337 -17.25 -9.83 -1.84
C GLY A 337 -17.31 -8.41 -2.43
N GLU A 338 -18.49 -7.80 -2.41
CA GLU A 338 -18.71 -6.44 -2.89
C GLU A 338 -18.03 -5.41 -1.98
N VAL A 339 -18.03 -5.63 -0.66
CA VAL A 339 -17.28 -4.79 0.31
C VAL A 339 -15.80 -4.79 0.02
N GLN A 340 -15.21 -5.92 -0.34
CA GLN A 340 -13.81 -5.98 -0.75
C GLN A 340 -13.55 -5.15 -2.02
N GLY A 341 -14.48 -5.21 -2.99
CA GLY A 341 -14.41 -4.38 -4.20
C GLY A 341 -14.51 -2.88 -3.89
N ILE A 342 -15.43 -2.48 -3.00
CA ILE A 342 -15.59 -1.09 -2.55
C ILE A 342 -14.31 -0.61 -1.82
N SER A 343 -13.75 -1.46 -0.95
CA SER A 343 -12.51 -1.15 -0.23
C SER A 343 -11.34 -0.95 -1.19
N ALA A 344 -11.19 -1.85 -2.17
CA ALA A 344 -10.13 -1.76 -3.17
C ALA A 344 -10.27 -0.48 -4.03
N MET A 345 -11.51 -0.13 -4.43
CA MET A 345 -11.80 1.11 -5.15
C MET A 345 -11.44 2.33 -4.31
N ALA A 346 -11.85 2.38 -3.03
CA ALA A 346 -11.57 3.50 -2.14
C ALA A 346 -10.05 3.68 -1.91
N MET A 347 -9.32 2.60 -1.68
CA MET A 347 -7.86 2.62 -1.55
C MET A 347 -7.18 3.07 -2.85
N GLY A 348 -7.65 2.58 -4.00
CA GLY A 348 -7.13 2.96 -5.32
C GLY A 348 -7.37 4.45 -5.64
N LEU A 349 -8.55 4.99 -5.30
CA LEU A 349 -8.82 6.43 -5.45
C LEU A 349 -7.87 7.27 -4.57
N GLY A 350 -7.62 6.84 -3.34
CA GLY A 350 -6.62 7.51 -2.49
C GLY A 350 -5.22 7.49 -3.11
N GLN A 351 -4.81 6.35 -3.68
CA GLN A 351 -3.52 6.24 -4.38
C GLN A 351 -3.40 7.13 -5.62
N LEU A 352 -4.49 7.34 -6.36
CA LEU A 352 -4.49 8.23 -7.53
C LEU A 352 -4.27 9.70 -7.16
N VAL A 353 -4.87 10.13 -6.05
CA VAL A 353 -4.85 11.54 -5.62
C VAL A 353 -3.57 11.87 -4.85
N ALA A 354 -3.09 10.96 -4.01
CA ALA A 354 -2.00 11.20 -3.07
C ALA A 354 -0.68 11.71 -3.71
N PRO A 355 -0.17 11.16 -4.82
CA PRO A 355 1.12 11.61 -5.37
C PRO A 355 1.14 13.09 -5.73
N LEU A 356 0.15 13.56 -6.48
CA LEU A 356 0.09 14.97 -6.88
C LEU A 356 -0.23 15.88 -5.69
N LEU A 357 -1.10 15.43 -4.80
CA LEU A 357 -1.52 16.24 -3.67
C LEU A 357 -0.41 16.36 -2.61
N LEU A 358 0.21 15.25 -2.22
CA LEU A 358 1.20 15.24 -1.15
C LEU A 358 2.59 15.59 -1.68
N THR A 359 3.10 14.82 -2.65
CA THR A 359 4.44 15.06 -3.20
C THR A 359 4.46 16.35 -4.03
N GLY A 360 3.38 16.67 -4.76
CA GLY A 360 3.24 17.93 -5.49
C GLY A 360 3.22 19.16 -4.56
N THR A 361 2.53 19.08 -3.41
CA THR A 361 2.60 20.16 -2.40
C THR A 361 4.02 20.31 -1.85
N MET A 362 4.70 19.20 -1.58
CA MET A 362 6.09 19.25 -1.14
C MET A 362 6.97 19.88 -2.21
N ALA A 363 6.83 19.50 -3.49
CA ALA A 363 7.56 20.08 -4.61
C ALA A 363 7.37 21.60 -4.68
N TYR A 364 6.12 22.07 -4.57
CA TYR A 364 5.81 23.50 -4.58
C TYR A 364 6.52 24.26 -3.47
N PHE A 365 6.50 23.75 -2.22
CA PHE A 365 7.10 24.42 -1.07
C PHE A 365 8.61 24.18 -0.92
N THR A 366 9.23 23.35 -1.76
CA THR A 366 10.69 23.18 -1.84
C THR A 366 11.31 23.85 -3.05
N ALA A 367 10.51 24.34 -3.99
CA ALA A 367 10.99 25.06 -5.18
C ALA A 367 11.65 26.40 -4.80
N ASP A 368 12.61 26.87 -5.60
CA ASP A 368 13.32 28.15 -5.39
C ASP A 368 12.40 29.37 -5.34
N LYS A 369 11.27 29.30 -6.05
CA LYS A 369 10.26 30.37 -6.12
C LYS A 369 9.17 30.25 -5.04
N ALA A 370 9.30 29.29 -4.12
CA ALA A 370 8.32 29.12 -3.06
C ALA A 370 8.25 30.36 -2.15
N PRO A 371 7.07 30.80 -1.71
CA PRO A 371 6.94 31.93 -0.79
C PRO A 371 7.61 31.65 0.56
N VAL A 372 7.66 30.38 0.94
CA VAL A 372 8.34 29.88 2.15
C VAL A 372 8.92 28.52 1.82
N HIS A 373 10.20 28.27 2.13
CA HIS A 373 10.77 26.93 2.02
C HIS A 373 10.26 26.06 3.16
N PHE A 374 9.40 25.09 2.86
CA PHE A 374 8.72 24.26 3.86
C PHE A 374 8.51 22.81 3.37
N PRO A 375 9.53 21.96 3.41
CA PRO A 375 9.44 20.55 3.01
C PRO A 375 8.36 19.76 3.76
N GLY A 376 8.01 20.18 4.98
CA GLY A 376 6.95 19.60 5.81
C GLY A 376 5.52 19.81 5.34
N ALA A 377 5.29 20.62 4.28
CA ALA A 377 3.95 20.98 3.80
C ALA A 377 3.07 19.76 3.48
N ALA A 378 3.63 18.70 2.93
CA ALA A 378 2.91 17.45 2.64
C ALA A 378 2.27 16.83 3.91
N PHE A 379 2.97 16.90 5.04
CA PHE A 379 2.45 16.39 6.31
C PHE A 379 1.30 17.24 6.85
N ILE A 380 1.30 18.56 6.62
CA ILE A 380 0.16 19.42 6.96
C ILE A 380 -1.07 19.05 6.12
N VAL A 381 -0.89 18.82 4.81
CA VAL A 381 -1.98 18.33 3.95
C VAL A 381 -2.50 16.99 4.45
N ALA A 382 -1.63 16.05 4.78
CA ALA A 382 -2.03 14.76 5.35
C ALA A 382 -2.81 14.93 6.67
N ALA A 383 -2.39 15.84 7.54
CA ALA A 383 -3.11 16.16 8.78
C ALA A 383 -4.52 16.73 8.50
N ILE A 384 -4.66 17.60 7.52
CA ILE A 384 -5.97 18.13 7.08
C ILE A 384 -6.89 16.99 6.63
N PHE A 385 -6.41 16.07 5.79
CA PHE A 385 -7.19 14.91 5.35
C PHE A 385 -7.54 13.98 6.53
N GLY A 386 -6.65 13.80 7.50
CA GLY A 386 -6.93 13.09 8.75
C GLY A 386 -8.06 13.77 9.55
N LEU A 387 -8.04 15.09 9.69
CA LEU A 387 -9.11 15.83 10.36
C LEU A 387 -10.44 15.73 9.61
N LEU A 388 -10.43 15.81 8.28
CA LEU A 388 -11.63 15.60 7.45
C LEU A 388 -12.17 14.18 7.61
N ALA A 389 -11.30 13.17 7.68
CA ALA A 389 -11.68 11.79 7.96
C ALA A 389 -12.36 11.66 9.33
N ILE A 390 -11.82 12.29 10.39
CA ILE A 390 -12.46 12.35 11.73
C ILE A 390 -13.81 13.04 11.65
N ALA A 391 -13.90 14.21 11.03
CA ALA A 391 -15.13 14.98 10.92
C ALA A 391 -16.23 14.18 10.20
N MET A 392 -15.87 13.50 9.11
CA MET A 392 -16.79 12.64 8.38
C MET A 392 -17.18 11.39 9.20
N LEU A 393 -16.21 10.72 9.83
CA LEU A 393 -16.44 9.55 10.67
C LEU A 393 -17.40 9.87 11.83
N ARG A 394 -17.25 11.04 12.45
CA ARG A 394 -18.12 11.48 13.56
C ARG A 394 -19.54 11.79 13.15
N ARG A 395 -19.80 12.13 11.88
CA ARG A 395 -21.13 12.38 11.33
C ARG A 395 -21.88 11.10 10.95
N LEU A 396 -21.18 9.98 10.79
CA LEU A 396 -21.82 8.71 10.44
C LEU A 396 -22.76 8.27 11.57
N PRO A 397 -23.93 7.71 11.26
CA PRO A 397 -24.77 7.09 12.29
C PRO A 397 -24.02 5.94 12.97
N ARG A 398 -24.19 5.79 14.28
CA ARG A 398 -23.67 4.61 14.99
C ARG A 398 -24.39 3.38 14.43
N ALA A 399 -23.65 2.33 14.09
CA ALA A 399 -24.26 1.07 13.67
C ALA A 399 -25.16 0.57 14.81
N GLN A 400 -26.44 0.31 14.51
CA GLN A 400 -27.30 -0.39 15.43
C GLN A 400 -26.76 -1.82 15.60
N PRO A 401 -26.80 -2.40 16.81
CA PRO A 401 -26.49 -3.81 17.00
C PRO A 401 -27.35 -4.66 16.06
N ALA A 402 -26.77 -5.71 15.48
CA ALA A 402 -27.45 -6.56 14.51
C ALA A 402 -28.78 -7.15 15.03
N ASP A 403 -28.92 -7.27 16.35
CA ASP A 403 -30.13 -7.75 17.04
C ASP A 403 -31.33 -6.78 16.99
N GLN A 404 -31.16 -5.57 16.46
CA GLN A 404 -32.21 -4.54 16.38
C GLN A 404 -32.68 -4.25 14.92
N ILE A 405 -32.21 -5.02 13.96
CA ILE A 405 -32.69 -4.90 12.58
C ILE A 405 -34.04 -5.67 12.50
N PRO A 406 -35.19 -5.00 12.28
CA PRO A 406 -36.46 -5.69 12.17
C PRO A 406 -36.44 -6.65 10.96
N PRO A 407 -37.04 -7.85 11.08
CA PRO A 407 -37.00 -8.88 10.03
C PRO A 407 -37.71 -8.50 8.72
N SER A 408 -38.27 -7.30 8.64
CA SER A 408 -38.98 -6.78 7.47
C SER A 408 -38.10 -6.14 6.39
N VAL A 409 -36.78 -6.09 6.55
CA VAL A 409 -35.83 -5.51 5.57
C VAL A 409 -35.07 -6.59 4.81
N THR A 410 -35.32 -7.86 5.08
CA THR A 410 -34.65 -9.02 4.43
C THR A 410 -35.57 -9.78 3.49
N ALA A 411 -36.66 -9.18 2.96
CA ALA A 411 -37.51 -9.78 1.97
C ALA A 411 -37.35 -9.14 0.59
#